data_bbd68ac19a499dc3ad4c0a356d6fb989
#
_entry.id   bbd68ac19a499dc3ad4c0a356d6fb989
#
_cell.length_a   1.000
_cell.length_b   1.000
_cell.length_c   1.000
_cell.angle_alpha   90.00
_cell.angle_beta   90.00
_cell.angle_gamma   90.00
#
_symmetry.space_group_name_H-M   'P 1'
#
loop_
_entity.id
_entity.type
_entity.pdbx_description
1 polymer ?
#
loop_
_entity_poly.entity_id
_entity_poly.type
_entity_poly.pdbx_seq_one_letter_code
_entity_poly.pdbx_strand_id
1 'polypeptide(L)'
;MNCKRLIKKFDAISVREESGVVLCKRYFGVNAVHVLDPTMLLLKDDYISIFQCSGTPKSSGTLLNYILDETDDKKTLIATIAKEKGLAPFRVNAKPEGGYPIKERIQPSIESWLRGFYDAEFVVTDSFHACVFSIIFNKPFVVYANRQRGYARFQSLLKQFGLEDRVIYDLKGCKEISGSIDWHHVNHIIMAKQSE
;
A
#
# COMPACT_ATOMS: atom_id res chain seq x y z
N MET A 1 -20.06 18.51 -16.42
CA MET A 1 -20.86 17.40 -15.87
C MET A 1 -21.28 17.74 -14.44
N ASN A 2 -22.55 17.64 -14.08
CA ASN A 2 -23.00 18.07 -12.75
C ASN A 2 -22.92 16.91 -11.74
N CYS A 3 -21.72 16.63 -11.21
CA CYS A 3 -21.46 15.56 -10.23
C CYS A 3 -22.39 15.66 -9.01
N LYS A 4 -22.71 16.89 -8.57
CA LYS A 4 -23.60 17.12 -7.43
C LYS A 4 -25.01 16.52 -7.61
N ARG A 5 -25.52 16.49 -8.85
CA ARG A 5 -26.82 15.88 -9.17
C ARG A 5 -26.74 14.37 -9.23
N LEU A 6 -25.61 13.83 -9.71
CA LEU A 6 -25.44 12.39 -9.87
C LEU A 6 -25.20 11.69 -8.54
N ILE A 7 -24.37 12.25 -7.67
CA ILE A 7 -24.05 11.64 -6.38
C ILE A 7 -25.29 11.48 -5.47
N LYS A 8 -26.27 12.36 -5.61
CA LYS A 8 -27.55 12.28 -4.87
C LYS A 8 -28.49 11.15 -5.32
N LYS A 9 -28.13 10.41 -6.40
CA LYS A 9 -28.87 9.24 -6.87
C LYS A 9 -28.41 7.94 -6.24
N PHE A 10 -27.34 7.95 -5.45
CA PHE A 10 -26.85 6.78 -4.71
C PHE A 10 -27.59 6.69 -3.39
N ASP A 11 -28.00 5.48 -3.02
CA ASP A 11 -28.69 5.18 -1.76
C ASP A 11 -27.74 5.33 -0.57
N ALA A 12 -26.46 4.96 -0.74
CA ALA A 12 -25.42 5.11 0.26
C ALA A 12 -24.10 5.54 -0.42
N ILE A 13 -23.25 6.24 0.33
CA ILE A 13 -21.96 6.72 -0.14
C ILE A 13 -20.91 6.37 0.90
N SER A 14 -19.88 5.66 0.47
CA SER A 14 -18.71 5.37 1.28
C SER A 14 -17.44 5.92 0.63
N VAL A 15 -16.46 6.25 1.46
CA VAL A 15 -15.17 6.78 1.01
C VAL A 15 -14.05 6.16 1.88
N ARG A 16 -12.90 5.91 1.27
CA ARG A 16 -11.74 5.30 1.97
C ARG A 16 -10.76 6.32 2.56
N GLU A 17 -11.11 7.60 2.51
CA GLU A 17 -10.31 8.70 3.05
C GLU A 17 -11.17 9.58 3.96
N GLU A 18 -10.69 9.90 5.15
CA GLU A 18 -11.39 10.77 6.10
C GLU A 18 -11.72 12.13 5.46
N SER A 19 -10.78 12.67 4.68
CA SER A 19 -10.99 13.90 3.91
C SER A 19 -12.15 13.81 2.91
N GLY A 20 -12.41 12.62 2.37
CA GLY A 20 -13.52 12.36 1.45
C GLY A 20 -14.88 12.61 2.08
N VAL A 21 -15.08 12.28 3.36
CA VAL A 21 -16.31 12.57 4.11
C VAL A 21 -16.56 14.06 4.16
N VAL A 22 -15.53 14.84 4.51
CA VAL A 22 -15.60 16.31 4.58
C VAL A 22 -15.92 16.91 3.19
N LEU A 23 -15.26 16.42 2.14
CA LEU A 23 -15.47 16.88 0.76
C LEU A 23 -16.89 16.55 0.26
N CYS A 24 -17.40 15.35 0.53
CA CYS A 24 -18.77 14.96 0.19
C CYS A 24 -19.79 15.88 0.83
N LYS A 25 -19.63 16.19 2.12
CA LYS A 25 -20.52 17.12 2.82
C LYS A 25 -20.43 18.53 2.27
N ARG A 26 -19.19 19.04 2.13
CA ARG A 26 -18.94 20.45 1.73
C ARG A 26 -19.38 20.76 0.30
N TYR A 27 -19.03 19.90 -0.66
CA TYR A 27 -19.22 20.21 -2.07
C TYR A 27 -20.50 19.61 -2.66
N PHE A 28 -20.97 18.49 -2.13
CA PHE A 28 -22.12 17.80 -2.67
C PHE A 28 -23.35 17.87 -1.76
N GLY A 29 -23.16 18.19 -0.47
CA GLY A 29 -24.23 18.24 0.52
C GLY A 29 -24.80 16.86 0.86
N VAL A 30 -23.97 15.80 0.72
CA VAL A 30 -24.33 14.42 1.06
C VAL A 30 -23.49 13.92 2.23
N ASN A 31 -24.03 12.98 2.99
CA ASN A 31 -23.30 12.28 4.02
C ASN A 31 -22.59 11.07 3.39
N ALA A 32 -21.32 10.87 3.75
CA ALA A 32 -20.55 9.69 3.38
C ALA A 32 -19.98 9.04 4.63
N VAL A 33 -19.80 7.72 4.59
CA VAL A 33 -19.19 6.94 5.67
C VAL A 33 -17.73 6.66 5.29
N HIS A 34 -16.81 6.80 6.26
CA HIS A 34 -15.41 6.42 6.08
C HIS A 34 -15.29 4.91 6.33
N VAL A 35 -14.82 4.18 5.33
CA VAL A 35 -14.69 2.72 5.36
C VAL A 35 -13.26 2.29 5.00
N LEU A 36 -12.93 1.02 5.20
CA LEU A 36 -11.70 0.43 4.70
C LEU A 36 -11.61 0.48 3.17
N ASP A 37 -10.39 0.41 2.63
CA ASP A 37 -10.23 0.11 1.20
C ASP A 37 -10.87 -1.25 0.90
N PRO A 38 -11.64 -1.39 -0.21
CA PRO A 38 -12.33 -2.64 -0.55
C PRO A 38 -11.42 -3.87 -0.59
N THR A 39 -10.13 -3.70 -0.90
CA THR A 39 -9.17 -4.82 -0.87
C THR A 39 -8.93 -5.37 0.54
N MET A 40 -9.27 -4.64 1.59
CA MET A 40 -9.15 -5.11 2.97
C MET A 40 -10.39 -5.87 3.46
N LEU A 41 -11.43 -6.04 2.62
CA LEU A 41 -12.61 -6.85 2.95
C LEU A 41 -12.36 -8.35 2.79
N LEU A 42 -11.34 -8.74 2.02
CA LEU A 42 -10.91 -10.12 1.88
C LEU A 42 -9.85 -10.45 2.93
N LEU A 43 -9.80 -11.73 3.31
CA LEU A 43 -8.78 -12.23 4.22
C LEU A 43 -7.45 -12.45 3.49
N LYS A 44 -6.37 -12.43 4.24
CA LYS A 44 -5.02 -12.73 3.72
C LYS A 44 -4.98 -14.08 2.99
N ASP A 45 -5.69 -15.09 3.50
CA ASP A 45 -5.69 -16.44 2.93
C ASP A 45 -6.42 -16.50 1.58
N ASP A 46 -7.41 -15.63 1.34
CA ASP A 46 -8.05 -15.51 0.02
C ASP A 46 -7.01 -15.08 -1.03
N TYR A 47 -6.16 -14.11 -0.71
CA TYR A 47 -5.07 -13.67 -1.59
C TYR A 47 -3.98 -14.73 -1.78
N ILE A 48 -3.66 -15.49 -0.72
CA ILE A 48 -2.68 -16.59 -0.78
C ILE A 48 -3.17 -17.66 -1.75
N SER A 49 -4.44 -18.01 -1.73
CA SER A 49 -5.03 -19.03 -2.58
C SER A 49 -4.84 -18.73 -4.07
N ILE A 50 -4.89 -17.47 -4.48
CA ILE A 50 -4.76 -17.04 -5.88
C ILE A 50 -3.41 -17.49 -6.47
N PHE A 51 -2.29 -17.18 -5.82
CA PHE A 51 -0.98 -17.53 -6.35
C PHE A 51 -0.58 -18.99 -6.05
N GLN A 52 -1.16 -19.63 -5.04
CA GLN A 52 -0.95 -21.06 -4.79
C GLN A 52 -1.63 -21.93 -5.86
N CYS A 53 -2.90 -21.61 -6.21
CA CYS A 53 -3.63 -22.33 -7.24
C CYS A 53 -2.97 -22.21 -8.61
N SER A 54 -2.32 -21.09 -8.92
CA SER A 54 -1.61 -20.87 -10.18
C SER A 54 -0.20 -21.48 -10.23
N GLY A 55 0.31 -22.01 -9.10
CA GLY A 55 1.68 -22.52 -9.02
C GLY A 55 2.75 -21.45 -9.21
N THR A 56 2.45 -20.19 -8.88
CA THR A 56 3.36 -19.06 -9.06
C THR A 56 4.69 -19.30 -8.31
N PRO A 57 5.85 -19.15 -8.97
CA PRO A 57 7.16 -19.40 -8.36
C PRO A 57 7.46 -18.38 -7.24
N LYS A 58 8.37 -18.75 -6.32
CA LYS A 58 8.87 -17.84 -5.29
C LYS A 58 9.53 -16.60 -5.89
N SER A 59 9.45 -15.50 -5.17
CA SER A 59 10.14 -14.26 -5.51
C SER A 59 11.66 -14.43 -5.44
N SER A 60 12.37 -13.59 -6.21
CA SER A 60 13.84 -13.65 -6.33
C SER A 60 14.60 -13.02 -5.15
N GLY A 61 13.88 -12.41 -4.20
CA GLY A 61 14.49 -11.70 -3.06
C GLY A 61 13.54 -11.61 -1.87
N THR A 62 13.95 -10.84 -0.87
CA THR A 62 13.25 -10.69 0.42
C THR A 62 12.92 -9.24 0.78
N LEU A 63 13.51 -8.25 0.09
CA LEU A 63 13.16 -6.83 0.21
C LEU A 63 12.34 -6.40 -1.00
N LEU A 64 11.03 -6.38 -0.85
CA LEU A 64 10.16 -5.89 -1.92
C LEU A 64 10.29 -4.37 -2.05
N ASN A 65 10.73 -3.90 -3.21
CA ASN A 65 10.67 -2.48 -3.56
C ASN A 65 9.58 -2.25 -4.62
N TYR A 66 8.45 -1.72 -4.20
CA TYR A 66 7.34 -1.38 -5.09
C TYR A 66 7.23 0.14 -5.22
N ILE A 67 8.04 0.70 -6.12
CA ILE A 67 8.18 2.13 -6.36
C ILE A 67 7.56 2.48 -7.71
N LEU A 68 6.68 3.46 -7.72
CA LEU A 68 6.01 3.98 -8.92
C LEU A 68 6.78 5.15 -9.53
N ASP A 69 7.30 6.06 -8.70
CA ASP A 69 8.08 7.23 -9.12
C ASP A 69 9.52 7.07 -8.63
N GLU A 70 10.41 6.56 -9.48
CA GLU A 70 11.82 6.33 -9.11
C GLU A 70 12.58 7.65 -8.93
N THR A 71 13.26 7.78 -7.78
CA THR A 71 14.19 8.89 -7.47
C THR A 71 15.46 8.32 -6.85
N ASP A 72 16.55 9.10 -6.88
CA ASP A 72 17.82 8.65 -6.30
C ASP A 72 17.74 8.48 -4.77
N ASP A 73 16.93 9.29 -4.09
CA ASP A 73 16.66 9.13 -2.66
C ASP A 73 16.01 7.78 -2.36
N LYS A 74 15.02 7.37 -3.15
CA LYS A 74 14.36 6.06 -2.97
C LYS A 74 15.30 4.90 -3.26
N LYS A 75 16.17 5.02 -4.28
CA LYS A 75 17.21 4.02 -4.55
C LYS A 75 18.19 3.91 -3.37
N THR A 76 18.62 5.05 -2.82
CA THR A 76 19.49 5.12 -1.64
C THR A 76 18.82 4.49 -0.42
N LEU A 77 17.52 4.78 -0.20
CA LEU A 77 16.74 4.18 0.89
C LEU A 77 16.72 2.65 0.78
N ILE A 78 16.39 2.13 -0.41
CA ILE A 78 16.33 0.68 -0.66
C ILE A 78 17.70 0.03 -0.40
N ALA A 79 18.78 0.63 -0.90
CA ALA A 79 20.14 0.12 -0.70
C ALA A 79 20.55 0.14 0.79
N THR A 80 20.16 1.19 1.52
CA THR A 80 20.43 1.32 2.96
C THR A 80 19.70 0.23 3.73
N ILE A 81 18.39 0.07 3.53
CA ILE A 81 17.59 -0.96 4.22
C ILE A 81 18.09 -2.37 3.86
N ALA A 82 18.41 -2.62 2.58
CA ALA A 82 18.96 -3.89 2.13
C ALA A 82 20.23 -4.26 2.89
N LYS A 83 21.16 -3.30 3.02
CA LYS A 83 22.42 -3.48 3.73
C LYS A 83 22.22 -3.68 5.24
N GLU A 84 21.43 -2.83 5.88
CA GLU A 84 21.21 -2.85 7.33
C GLU A 84 20.49 -4.12 7.79
N LYS A 85 19.54 -4.62 6.98
CA LYS A 85 18.73 -5.80 7.31
C LYS A 85 19.27 -7.10 6.68
N GLY A 86 20.30 -7.04 5.83
CA GLY A 86 20.81 -8.20 5.11
C GLY A 86 19.82 -8.80 4.10
N LEU A 87 18.95 -7.97 3.51
CA LEU A 87 17.88 -8.41 2.63
C LEU A 87 18.24 -8.23 1.15
N ALA A 88 17.73 -9.11 0.28
CA ALA A 88 17.93 -9.06 -1.16
C ALA A 88 16.79 -8.27 -1.84
N PRO A 89 17.05 -7.11 -2.48
CA PRO A 89 16.02 -6.32 -3.15
C PRO A 89 15.45 -7.04 -4.38
N PHE A 90 14.12 -6.96 -4.56
CA PHE A 90 13.43 -7.43 -5.76
C PHE A 90 12.20 -6.56 -6.05
N ARG A 91 11.62 -6.73 -7.25
CA ARG A 91 10.47 -5.96 -7.75
C ARG A 91 9.38 -6.88 -8.30
N VAL A 92 8.14 -6.41 -8.21
CA VAL A 92 6.96 -7.05 -8.81
C VAL A 92 6.14 -6.06 -9.65
N ASN A 93 6.76 -4.97 -10.11
CA ASN A 93 6.18 -4.01 -11.05
C ASN A 93 7.08 -3.85 -12.28
N ALA A 94 6.46 -3.53 -13.42
CA ALA A 94 7.18 -3.18 -14.62
C ALA A 94 8.01 -1.91 -14.43
N LYS A 95 9.10 -1.80 -15.15
CA LYS A 95 9.83 -0.54 -15.29
C LYS A 95 9.08 0.43 -16.21
N PRO A 96 9.23 1.75 -16.01
CA PRO A 96 8.57 2.74 -16.86
C PRO A 96 8.98 2.59 -18.33
N GLU A 97 8.16 3.11 -19.24
CA GLU A 97 8.47 3.15 -20.66
C GLU A 97 9.74 3.96 -20.92
N GLY A 98 10.55 3.51 -21.90
CA GLY A 98 11.79 4.15 -22.31
C GLY A 98 13.05 3.60 -21.63
N GLY A 99 14.10 3.35 -22.42
CA GLY A 99 15.45 2.99 -21.93
C GLY A 99 15.66 1.59 -21.36
N TYR A 100 14.59 0.82 -21.14
CA TYR A 100 14.67 -0.53 -20.60
C TYR A 100 14.29 -1.60 -21.64
N PRO A 101 14.85 -2.83 -21.56
CA PRO A 101 14.43 -3.95 -22.39
C PRO A 101 12.93 -4.23 -22.29
N ILE A 102 12.30 -4.69 -23.36
CA ILE A 102 10.83 -4.98 -23.39
C ILE A 102 10.41 -5.90 -22.26
N LYS A 103 11.19 -6.93 -21.94
CA LYS A 103 10.90 -7.87 -20.84
C LYS A 103 10.73 -7.20 -19.48
N GLU A 104 11.45 -6.11 -19.21
CA GLU A 104 11.38 -5.36 -17.96
C GLU A 104 10.20 -4.37 -17.90
N ARG A 105 9.57 -4.12 -19.06
CA ARG A 105 8.40 -3.25 -19.21
C ARG A 105 7.07 -4.01 -19.20
N ILE A 106 7.11 -5.34 -19.21
CA ILE A 106 5.92 -6.18 -19.11
C ILE A 106 5.50 -6.23 -17.63
N GLN A 107 4.26 -5.85 -17.37
CA GLN A 107 3.69 -5.92 -16.02
C GLN A 107 3.61 -7.39 -15.58
N PRO A 108 4.19 -7.76 -14.43
CA PRO A 108 3.99 -9.08 -13.84
C PRO A 108 2.52 -9.43 -13.63
N SER A 109 2.19 -10.72 -13.60
CA SER A 109 0.83 -11.16 -13.28
C SER A 109 0.43 -10.77 -11.86
N ILE A 110 -0.89 -10.74 -11.60
CA ILE A 110 -1.43 -10.44 -10.27
C ILE A 110 -0.94 -11.47 -9.24
N GLU A 111 -0.84 -12.73 -9.63
CA GLU A 111 -0.34 -13.81 -8.78
C GLU A 111 1.12 -13.57 -8.37
N SER A 112 1.96 -13.15 -9.30
CA SER A 112 3.36 -12.79 -9.03
C SER A 112 3.45 -11.55 -8.13
N TRP A 113 2.55 -10.59 -8.33
CA TRP A 113 2.47 -9.39 -7.52
C TRP A 113 2.08 -9.71 -6.07
N LEU A 114 1.03 -10.51 -5.86
CA LEU A 114 0.59 -10.98 -4.55
C LEU A 114 1.67 -11.84 -3.86
N ARG A 115 2.29 -12.75 -4.64
CA ARG A 115 3.39 -13.58 -4.17
C ARG A 115 4.56 -12.74 -3.66
N GLY A 116 4.84 -11.61 -4.31
CA GLY A 116 5.88 -10.67 -3.89
C GLY A 116 5.67 -10.15 -2.47
N PHE A 117 4.44 -9.77 -2.11
CA PHE A 117 4.13 -9.35 -0.72
C PHE A 117 4.22 -10.52 0.26
N TYR A 118 3.75 -11.69 -0.15
CA TYR A 118 3.82 -12.88 0.71
C TYR A 118 5.26 -13.28 1.05
N ASP A 119 6.15 -13.28 0.06
CA ASP A 119 7.56 -13.69 0.21
C ASP A 119 8.43 -12.60 0.87
N ALA A 120 8.01 -11.33 0.83
CA ALA A 120 8.78 -10.22 1.40
C ALA A 120 8.96 -10.35 2.92
N GLU A 121 10.15 -10.03 3.40
CA GLU A 121 10.46 -9.81 4.82
C GLU A 121 10.33 -8.33 5.19
N PHE A 122 10.52 -7.42 4.21
CA PHE A 122 10.32 -5.99 4.35
C PHE A 122 9.86 -5.37 3.04
N VAL A 123 9.05 -4.30 3.10
CA VAL A 123 8.51 -3.60 1.94
C VAL A 123 8.90 -2.13 1.95
N VAL A 124 9.44 -1.63 0.84
CA VAL A 124 9.67 -0.19 0.58
C VAL A 124 8.76 0.23 -0.56
N THR A 125 7.93 1.25 -0.35
CA THR A 125 6.95 1.65 -1.35
C THR A 125 6.62 3.14 -1.33
N ASP A 126 6.12 3.66 -2.45
CA ASP A 126 5.43 4.95 -2.59
C ASP A 126 3.99 4.76 -3.10
N SER A 127 3.52 3.51 -3.17
CA SER A 127 2.20 3.15 -3.65
C SER A 127 1.22 2.91 -2.50
N PHE A 128 0.03 3.51 -2.61
CA PHE A 128 -1.04 3.31 -1.64
C PHE A 128 -1.45 1.84 -1.51
N HIS A 129 -1.70 1.15 -2.62
CA HIS A 129 -2.09 -0.26 -2.56
C HIS A 129 -0.96 -1.17 -2.07
N ALA A 130 0.29 -0.85 -2.37
CA ALA A 130 1.39 -1.62 -1.79
C ALA A 130 1.48 -1.44 -0.26
N CYS A 131 1.16 -0.24 0.26
CA CYS A 131 1.00 -0.04 1.70
C CYS A 131 -0.15 -0.88 2.26
N VAL A 132 -1.33 -0.87 1.62
CA VAL A 132 -2.49 -1.69 2.01
C VAL A 132 -2.12 -3.17 2.06
N PHE A 133 -1.48 -3.70 1.02
CA PHE A 133 -1.11 -5.11 0.97
C PHE A 133 0.02 -5.48 1.94
N SER A 134 0.90 -4.55 2.28
CA SER A 134 1.87 -4.75 3.38
C SER A 134 1.14 -4.98 4.71
N ILE A 135 0.06 -4.23 4.96
CA ILE A 135 -0.78 -4.42 6.15
C ILE A 135 -1.52 -5.77 6.10
N ILE A 136 -2.19 -6.10 5.00
CA ILE A 136 -2.92 -7.38 4.82
C ILE A 136 -2.00 -8.58 5.04
N PHE A 137 -0.79 -8.55 4.49
CA PHE A 137 0.18 -9.64 4.61
C PHE A 137 1.04 -9.58 5.89
N ASN A 138 0.80 -8.61 6.79
CA ASN A 138 1.56 -8.41 8.03
C ASN A 138 3.07 -8.25 7.76
N LYS A 139 3.43 -7.47 6.76
CA LYS A 139 4.82 -7.23 6.38
C LYS A 139 5.31 -5.90 6.95
N PRO A 140 6.46 -5.88 7.64
CA PRO A 140 7.10 -4.63 8.02
C PRO A 140 7.35 -3.78 6.76
N PHE A 141 7.09 -2.48 6.84
CA PHE A 141 7.17 -1.63 5.67
C PHE A 141 7.56 -0.20 6.01
N VAL A 142 7.96 0.53 4.98
CA VAL A 142 8.10 1.97 4.95
C VAL A 142 7.47 2.55 3.70
N VAL A 143 6.75 3.64 3.86
CA VAL A 143 6.17 4.43 2.77
C VAL A 143 7.02 5.67 2.56
N TYR A 144 7.63 5.83 1.37
CA TYR A 144 8.24 7.09 0.96
C TYR A 144 7.21 7.96 0.27
N ALA A 145 6.53 8.80 1.04
CA ALA A 145 5.40 9.58 0.53
C ALA A 145 5.83 10.87 -0.18
N ASN A 146 5.13 11.18 -1.27
CA ASN A 146 5.21 12.50 -1.89
C ASN A 146 4.16 13.42 -1.25
N ARG A 147 4.60 14.49 -0.58
CA ARG A 147 3.70 15.46 0.07
C ARG A 147 2.72 16.13 -0.88
N GLN A 148 3.07 16.24 -2.15
CA GLN A 148 2.24 16.89 -3.17
C GLN A 148 1.24 15.95 -3.83
N ARG A 149 1.40 14.62 -3.66
CA ARG A 149 0.59 13.62 -4.37
C ARG A 149 0.11 12.50 -3.45
N GLY A 150 -1.18 12.52 -3.16
CA GLY A 150 -1.85 11.38 -2.52
C GLY A 150 -1.53 11.15 -1.04
N TYR A 151 -0.90 12.10 -0.36
CA TYR A 151 -0.55 11.98 1.05
C TYR A 151 -1.74 11.72 1.97
N ALA A 152 -2.87 12.37 1.73
CA ALA A 152 -4.08 12.22 2.54
C ALA A 152 -4.56 10.75 2.63
N ARG A 153 -4.34 9.96 1.57
CA ARG A 153 -4.69 8.53 1.56
C ARG A 153 -3.85 7.70 2.52
N PHE A 154 -2.53 7.92 2.51
CA PHE A 154 -1.63 7.25 3.46
C PHE A 154 -1.95 7.65 4.89
N GLN A 155 -2.12 8.96 5.14
CA GLN A 155 -2.45 9.47 6.46
C GLN A 155 -3.76 8.87 6.97
N SER A 156 -4.81 8.86 6.15
CA SER A 156 -6.11 8.31 6.51
C SER A 156 -6.03 6.81 6.81
N LEU A 157 -5.32 6.05 5.98
CA LEU A 157 -5.14 4.61 6.18
C LEU A 157 -4.33 4.32 7.45
N LEU A 158 -3.14 4.88 7.56
CA LEU A 158 -2.20 4.52 8.63
C LEU A 158 -2.68 4.97 10.01
N LYS A 159 -3.39 6.09 10.09
CA LYS A 159 -4.05 6.57 11.31
C LYS A 159 -5.06 5.55 11.86
N GLN A 160 -5.74 4.80 10.99
CA GLN A 160 -6.70 3.78 11.43
C GLN A 160 -6.03 2.63 12.18
N PHE A 161 -4.74 2.40 11.92
CA PHE A 161 -3.97 1.27 12.47
C PHE A 161 -2.86 1.70 13.45
N GLY A 162 -2.71 3.02 13.73
CA GLY A 162 -1.62 3.54 14.56
C GLY A 162 -0.23 3.33 13.94
N LEU A 163 -0.13 3.44 12.60
CA LEU A 163 1.08 3.18 11.81
C LEU A 163 1.63 4.44 11.12
N GLU A 164 1.32 5.64 11.62
CA GLU A 164 1.73 6.91 11.02
C GLU A 164 3.25 7.07 10.99
N ASP A 165 3.96 6.42 11.90
CA ASP A 165 5.42 6.36 11.96
C ASP A 165 6.06 5.63 10.77
N ARG A 166 5.27 4.92 9.96
CA ARG A 166 5.75 4.21 8.76
C ARG A 166 5.87 5.10 7.54
N VAL A 167 5.57 6.39 7.63
CA VAL A 167 5.69 7.34 6.51
C VAL A 167 6.91 8.21 6.66
N ILE A 168 7.74 8.24 5.64
CA ILE A 168 8.87 9.17 5.53
C ILE A 168 8.74 10.04 4.29
N TYR A 169 9.42 11.17 4.28
CA TYR A 169 9.43 12.15 3.20
C TYR A 169 10.82 12.43 2.65
N ASP A 170 11.82 11.99 3.39
CA ASP A 170 13.24 12.12 3.05
C ASP A 170 14.04 11.01 3.75
N LEU A 171 15.33 10.91 3.42
CA LEU A 171 16.22 9.89 3.99
C LEU A 171 16.46 10.05 5.50
N LYS A 172 16.24 11.25 6.07
CA LYS A 172 16.43 11.47 7.51
C LYS A 172 15.36 10.75 8.32
N GLY A 173 14.13 10.72 7.83
CA GLY A 173 13.01 9.99 8.44
C GLY A 173 13.23 8.47 8.55
N CYS A 174 14.15 7.90 7.77
CA CYS A 174 14.46 6.47 7.84
C CYS A 174 14.97 6.03 9.22
N LYS A 175 15.68 6.90 9.94
CA LYS A 175 16.21 6.62 11.29
C LYS A 175 15.12 6.61 12.36
N GLU A 176 13.95 7.17 12.06
CA GLU A 176 12.81 7.27 12.96
C GLU A 176 11.91 6.02 12.88
N ILE A 177 12.10 5.18 11.86
CA ILE A 177 11.35 3.92 11.70
C ILE A 177 11.94 2.88 12.67
N SER A 178 11.59 3.02 13.92
CA SER A 178 12.01 2.10 14.98
C SER A 178 10.81 1.33 15.53
N GLY A 179 11.04 0.06 15.84
CA GLY A 179 10.06 -0.79 16.50
C GLY A 179 9.35 -1.80 15.58
N SER A 180 8.90 -2.86 16.20
CA SER A 180 8.04 -3.88 15.60
C SER A 180 6.61 -3.35 15.49
N ILE A 181 5.89 -3.78 14.44
CA ILE A 181 4.46 -3.52 14.32
C ILE A 181 3.72 -4.57 15.17
N ASP A 182 2.78 -4.13 16.00
CA ASP A 182 1.86 -5.04 16.69
C ASP A 182 0.78 -5.53 15.71
N TRP A 183 1.11 -6.62 15.02
CA TRP A 183 0.22 -7.22 14.04
C TRP A 183 -1.05 -7.81 14.67
N HIS A 184 -1.03 -8.18 15.93
CA HIS A 184 -2.23 -8.65 16.63
C HIS A 184 -3.24 -7.50 16.75
N HIS A 185 -2.78 -6.33 17.17
CA HIS A 185 -3.62 -5.13 17.25
C HIS A 185 -4.14 -4.71 15.87
N VAL A 186 -3.28 -4.65 14.86
CA VAL A 186 -3.65 -4.29 13.48
C VAL A 186 -4.72 -5.24 12.92
N ASN A 187 -4.52 -6.55 13.06
CA ASN A 187 -5.49 -7.55 12.57
C ASN A 187 -6.82 -7.47 13.30
N HIS A 188 -6.82 -7.18 14.61
CA HIS A 188 -8.03 -6.96 15.36
C HIS A 188 -8.85 -5.78 14.83
N ILE A 189 -8.17 -4.66 14.49
CA ILE A 189 -8.84 -3.50 13.87
C ILE A 189 -9.42 -3.87 12.50
N ILE A 190 -8.69 -4.62 11.66
CA ILE A 190 -9.19 -5.06 10.35
C ILE A 190 -10.48 -5.86 10.53
N MET A 191 -10.46 -6.87 11.39
CA MET A 191 -11.63 -7.74 11.64
C MET A 191 -12.84 -6.96 12.16
N ALA A 192 -12.63 -6.03 13.10
CA ALA A 192 -13.69 -5.18 13.61
C ALA A 192 -14.35 -4.34 12.51
N LYS A 193 -13.52 -3.72 11.64
CA LYS A 193 -14.00 -2.88 10.52
C LYS A 193 -14.58 -3.65 9.34
N GLN A 194 -14.26 -4.94 9.18
CA GLN A 194 -14.89 -5.79 8.17
C GLN A 194 -16.33 -6.17 8.56
N SER A 195 -16.67 -6.07 9.84
CA SER A 195 -18.01 -6.39 10.38
C SER A 195 -18.96 -5.17 10.46
N GLU A 196 -18.47 -3.97 10.22
CA GLU A 196 -19.25 -2.72 10.12
C GLU A 196 -19.92 -2.60 8.75
#